data_8145e68a698b33c5ed43196ab58982a9
#
_entry.id   8145e68a698b33c5ed43196ab58982a9
#
_cell.length_a   1.000
_cell.length_b   1.000
_cell.length_c   1.000
_cell.angle_alpha   90.00
_cell.angle_beta   90.00
_cell.angle_gamma   90.00
#
_symmetry.space_group_name_H-M   'P 1'
#
loop_
_entity.id
_entity.type
_entity.pdbx_description
1 polymer ?
#
loop_
_entity_poly.entity_id
_entity_poly.type
_entity_poly.pdbx_seq_one_letter_code
_entity_poly.pdbx_strand_id
1 'polypeptide(L)'
;MSGGAPLLEIAGLSAGYGEIEVLHRIDLSMNEGEFVCIIGANTAGKSTILRTISRLVPRARGVLRFGGADLMNCAPHEVPGRGIAHVPEGRQVFSALSVEENLLLGAFTARKAPDLRERMDEVLRLFPRLRERFGQSAGTLSGGEQQMVAVGRALMLRPKLLLLDEPSHGLAPKVVEEMHDAFVKIHAQGTSILLVEQNVGLALDVATRGYVLEAGRIVLEGSSSELSENPKIKEAYLGI
;
A
#
# COMPACT_ATOMS: atom_id res chain seq x y z
N MET A 1 26.82 1.82 -0.09
CA MET A 1 25.84 0.80 -0.55
C MET A 1 25.79 -0.27 0.51
N SER A 2 24.84 -0.22 1.43
CA SER A 2 24.70 -1.23 2.48
C SER A 2 24.01 -2.45 1.87
N GLY A 3 24.79 -3.51 1.58
CA GLY A 3 24.30 -4.77 1.03
C GLY A 3 23.55 -5.63 2.06
N GLY A 4 22.55 -5.08 2.73
CA GLY A 4 21.62 -5.87 3.53
C GLY A 4 20.61 -6.60 2.64
N ALA A 5 20.03 -7.70 3.14
CA ALA A 5 18.93 -8.36 2.44
C ALA A 5 17.73 -7.41 2.33
N PRO A 6 17.01 -7.40 1.20
CA PRO A 6 15.85 -6.52 1.02
C PRO A 6 14.74 -6.84 2.03
N LEU A 7 13.96 -5.81 2.40
CA LEU A 7 12.78 -5.97 3.25
C LEU A 7 11.72 -6.83 2.55
N LEU A 8 11.46 -6.56 1.26
CA LEU A 8 10.57 -7.34 0.41
C LEU A 8 11.37 -7.85 -0.80
N GLU A 9 11.32 -9.14 -1.04
CA GLU A 9 11.94 -9.80 -2.20
C GLU A 9 10.87 -10.61 -2.96
N ILE A 10 10.71 -10.30 -4.23
CA ILE A 10 9.88 -11.03 -5.17
C ILE A 10 10.76 -11.44 -6.34
N ALA A 11 10.86 -12.75 -6.62
CA ALA A 11 11.66 -13.24 -7.75
C ALA A 11 10.93 -14.31 -8.55
N GLY A 12 10.78 -14.06 -9.85
CA GLY A 12 10.10 -14.93 -10.80
C GLY A 12 8.64 -15.22 -10.42
N LEU A 13 7.97 -14.31 -9.70
CA LEU A 13 6.62 -14.50 -9.19
C LEU A 13 5.60 -14.52 -10.32
N SER A 14 4.87 -15.62 -10.44
CA SER A 14 3.67 -15.72 -11.26
C SER A 14 2.47 -15.96 -10.36
N ALA A 15 1.35 -15.26 -10.61
CA ALA A 15 0.15 -15.37 -9.79
C ALA A 15 -1.12 -15.11 -10.60
N GLY A 16 -2.26 -15.67 -10.15
CA GLY A 16 -3.53 -15.50 -10.85
C GLY A 16 -4.72 -16.13 -10.15
N TYR A 17 -5.84 -16.11 -10.83
CA TYR A 17 -7.15 -16.55 -10.33
C TYR A 17 -7.72 -17.66 -11.22
N GLY A 18 -8.08 -18.79 -10.63
CA GLY A 18 -8.53 -19.95 -11.39
C GLY A 18 -7.48 -20.38 -12.42
N GLU A 19 -7.86 -20.44 -13.70
CA GLU A 19 -6.95 -20.78 -14.80
C GLU A 19 -6.23 -19.55 -15.41
N ILE A 20 -6.58 -18.33 -14.99
CA ILE A 20 -6.03 -17.09 -15.55
C ILE A 20 -4.81 -16.68 -14.76
N GLU A 21 -3.63 -16.69 -15.37
CA GLU A 21 -2.41 -16.11 -14.84
C GLU A 21 -2.40 -14.60 -15.17
N VAL A 22 -2.30 -13.75 -14.13
CA VAL A 22 -2.33 -12.29 -14.24
C VAL A 22 -0.93 -11.71 -14.15
N LEU A 23 -0.07 -12.30 -13.32
CA LEU A 23 1.32 -11.87 -13.12
C LEU A 23 2.25 -12.90 -13.74
N HIS A 24 3.22 -12.43 -14.53
CA HIS A 24 4.12 -13.26 -15.31
C HIS A 24 5.57 -12.99 -14.95
N ARG A 25 6.15 -13.78 -14.04
CA ARG A 25 7.56 -13.75 -13.64
C ARG A 25 7.98 -12.34 -13.17
N ILE A 26 7.26 -11.80 -12.20
CA ILE A 26 7.58 -10.52 -11.57
C ILE A 26 8.87 -10.64 -10.75
N ASP A 27 9.80 -9.74 -10.99
CA ASP A 27 10.97 -9.50 -10.16
C ASP A 27 10.87 -8.09 -9.57
N LEU A 28 10.82 -7.99 -8.23
CA LEU A 28 10.69 -6.72 -7.49
C LEU A 28 11.40 -6.86 -6.16
N SER A 29 12.15 -5.85 -5.78
CA SER A 29 12.76 -5.79 -4.46
C SER A 29 12.50 -4.44 -3.81
N MET A 30 12.53 -4.39 -2.48
CA MET A 30 12.33 -3.18 -1.70
C MET A 30 13.15 -3.26 -0.43
N ASN A 31 13.93 -2.22 -0.13
CA ASN A 31 14.70 -2.12 1.11
C ASN A 31 13.85 -1.53 2.24
N GLU A 32 14.30 -1.70 3.47
CA GLU A 32 13.67 -1.05 4.62
C GLU A 32 13.79 0.47 4.52
N GLY A 33 12.70 1.18 4.82
CA GLY A 33 12.64 2.63 4.72
C GLY A 33 12.51 3.17 3.29
N GLU A 34 12.21 2.35 2.28
CA GLU A 34 11.94 2.85 0.92
C GLU A 34 10.47 3.22 0.73
N PHE A 35 10.24 4.24 -0.09
CA PHE A 35 8.93 4.54 -0.68
C PHE A 35 8.98 4.18 -2.17
N VAL A 36 8.34 3.08 -2.53
CA VAL A 36 8.33 2.54 -3.89
C VAL A 36 6.93 2.63 -4.48
N CYS A 37 6.81 2.98 -5.76
CA CYS A 37 5.54 2.91 -6.47
C CYS A 37 5.54 1.83 -7.57
N ILE A 38 4.36 1.29 -7.85
CA ILE A 38 4.06 0.50 -9.05
C ILE A 38 3.03 1.27 -9.86
N ILE A 39 3.41 1.66 -11.05
CA ILE A 39 2.57 2.41 -11.98
C ILE A 39 2.23 1.54 -13.21
N GLY A 40 1.12 1.84 -13.84
CA GLY A 40 0.66 1.11 -15.03
C GLY A 40 -0.82 1.28 -15.27
N ALA A 41 -1.28 0.89 -16.43
CA ALA A 41 -2.68 0.97 -16.84
C ALA A 41 -3.60 0.15 -15.91
N ASN A 42 -4.91 0.45 -15.97
CA ASN A 42 -5.91 -0.42 -15.36
C ASN A 42 -5.78 -1.84 -15.94
N THR A 43 -6.02 -2.84 -15.11
CA THR A 43 -5.89 -4.26 -15.46
C THR A 43 -4.45 -4.75 -15.70
N ALA A 44 -3.42 -3.91 -15.54
CA ALA A 44 -2.01 -4.34 -15.69
C ALA A 44 -1.57 -5.40 -14.66
N GLY A 45 -2.32 -5.58 -13.56
CA GLY A 45 -2.01 -6.54 -12.50
C GLY A 45 -1.51 -5.90 -11.20
N LYS A 46 -1.54 -4.57 -11.07
CA LYS A 46 -1.04 -3.81 -9.92
C LYS A 46 -1.62 -4.32 -8.58
N SER A 47 -2.94 -4.31 -8.43
CA SER A 47 -3.61 -4.81 -7.22
C SER A 47 -3.35 -6.29 -6.98
N THR A 48 -3.09 -7.07 -8.04
CA THR A 48 -2.77 -8.50 -7.91
C THR A 48 -1.41 -8.69 -7.24
N ILE A 49 -0.42 -7.80 -7.47
CA ILE A 49 0.86 -7.84 -6.75
C ILE A 49 0.61 -7.64 -5.24
N LEU A 50 -0.12 -6.58 -4.84
CA LEU A 50 -0.40 -6.31 -3.43
C LEU A 50 -1.19 -7.43 -2.76
N ARG A 51 -2.21 -7.96 -3.46
CA ARG A 51 -2.98 -9.11 -2.99
C ARG A 51 -2.13 -10.38 -2.87
N THR A 52 -1.14 -10.58 -3.76
CA THR A 52 -0.22 -11.71 -3.67
C THR A 52 0.72 -11.58 -2.48
N ILE A 53 1.25 -10.38 -2.21
CA ILE A 53 2.04 -10.09 -1.01
C ILE A 53 1.21 -10.37 0.26
N SER A 54 -0.07 -9.99 0.25
CA SER A 54 -1.03 -10.25 1.34
C SER A 54 -1.55 -11.69 1.40
N ARG A 55 -1.05 -12.58 0.53
CA ARG A 55 -1.46 -14.00 0.43
C ARG A 55 -2.94 -14.21 0.08
N LEU A 56 -3.58 -13.23 -0.55
CA LEU A 56 -4.99 -13.26 -0.94
C LEU A 56 -5.21 -13.86 -2.34
N VAL A 57 -4.14 -14.10 -3.11
CA VAL A 57 -4.21 -14.77 -4.43
C VAL A 57 -3.95 -16.25 -4.24
N PRO A 58 -4.89 -17.13 -4.64
CA PRO A 58 -4.80 -18.56 -4.33
C PRO A 58 -3.71 -19.30 -5.11
N ARG A 59 -3.41 -18.86 -6.34
CA ARG A 59 -2.36 -19.45 -7.19
C ARG A 59 -1.20 -18.47 -7.32
N ALA A 60 -0.10 -18.79 -6.67
CA ALA A 60 1.16 -18.07 -6.81
C ALA A 60 2.32 -19.05 -6.79
N ARG A 61 3.35 -18.78 -7.61
CA ARG A 61 4.60 -19.54 -7.66
C ARG A 61 5.78 -18.60 -7.87
N GLY A 62 6.95 -18.99 -7.42
CA GLY A 62 8.16 -18.15 -7.42
C GLY A 62 8.64 -17.90 -6.00
N VAL A 63 9.40 -16.83 -5.81
CA VAL A 63 9.91 -16.40 -4.50
C VAL A 63 9.12 -15.19 -4.02
N LEU A 64 8.70 -15.22 -2.77
CA LEU A 64 8.11 -14.09 -2.07
C LEU A 64 8.60 -14.12 -0.61
N ARG A 65 9.47 -13.18 -0.24
CA ARG A 65 10.05 -13.08 1.09
C ARG A 65 9.84 -11.70 1.69
N PHE A 66 9.68 -11.65 3.00
CA PHE A 66 9.60 -10.42 3.77
C PHE A 66 10.49 -10.51 5.01
N GLY A 67 11.43 -9.57 5.15
CA GLY A 67 12.45 -9.62 6.20
C GLY A 67 13.25 -10.93 6.19
N GLY A 68 13.52 -11.48 5.00
CA GLY A 68 14.19 -12.76 4.80
C GLY A 68 13.31 -14.01 5.02
N ALA A 69 12.11 -13.87 5.62
CA ALA A 69 11.20 -14.98 5.85
C ALA A 69 10.32 -15.28 4.62
N ASP A 70 10.12 -16.54 4.31
CA ASP A 70 9.22 -16.98 3.25
C ASP A 70 7.75 -16.63 3.59
N LEU A 71 7.07 -15.97 2.65
CA LEU A 71 5.64 -15.71 2.72
C LEU A 71 4.81 -16.69 1.88
N MET A 72 5.41 -17.47 0.98
CA MET A 72 4.64 -18.36 0.09
C MET A 72 3.79 -19.38 0.85
N ASN A 73 4.27 -19.81 2.02
CA ASN A 73 3.58 -20.79 2.88
C ASN A 73 2.83 -20.13 4.05
N CYS A 74 2.77 -18.79 4.10
CA CYS A 74 2.10 -18.05 5.15
C CYS A 74 0.58 -17.98 4.87
N ALA A 75 -0.26 -18.18 5.88
CA ALA A 75 -1.69 -17.98 5.75
C ALA A 75 -2.02 -16.46 5.72
N PRO A 76 -3.08 -16.04 4.99
CA PRO A 76 -3.41 -14.60 4.86
C PRO A 76 -3.54 -13.86 6.20
N HIS A 77 -4.12 -14.48 7.21
CA HIS A 77 -4.33 -13.87 8.53
C HIS A 77 -3.04 -13.73 9.35
N GLU A 78 -1.95 -14.38 8.98
CA GLU A 78 -0.64 -14.26 9.62
C GLU A 78 0.18 -13.08 9.08
N VAL A 79 -0.12 -12.61 7.85
CA VAL A 79 0.60 -11.53 7.18
C VAL A 79 0.64 -10.24 8.00
N PRO A 80 -0.46 -9.78 8.63
CA PRO A 80 -0.42 -8.61 9.51
C PRO A 80 0.53 -8.79 10.70
N GLY A 81 0.57 -9.98 11.30
CA GLY A 81 1.47 -10.30 12.41
C GLY A 81 2.97 -10.23 12.04
N ARG A 82 3.29 -10.26 10.75
CA ARG A 82 4.66 -10.06 10.26
C ARG A 82 5.02 -8.60 10.03
N GLY A 83 4.07 -7.68 10.22
CA GLY A 83 4.29 -6.23 10.06
C GLY A 83 3.97 -5.71 8.66
N ILE A 84 3.11 -6.39 7.91
CA ILE A 84 2.59 -5.93 6.62
C ILE A 84 1.13 -5.50 6.82
N ALA A 85 0.81 -4.25 6.49
CA ALA A 85 -0.56 -3.76 6.44
C ALA A 85 -0.97 -3.46 4.99
N HIS A 86 -2.19 -3.80 4.62
CA HIS A 86 -2.73 -3.59 3.27
C HIS A 86 -3.99 -2.74 3.34
N VAL A 87 -3.97 -1.62 2.64
CA VAL A 87 -5.13 -0.77 2.37
C VAL A 87 -5.59 -1.08 0.94
N PRO A 88 -6.63 -1.88 0.76
CA PRO A 88 -7.11 -2.24 -0.57
C PRO A 88 -7.89 -1.09 -1.20
N GLU A 89 -8.06 -1.14 -2.52
CA GLU A 89 -8.92 -0.24 -3.26
C GLU A 89 -10.37 -0.27 -2.71
N GLY A 90 -11.07 0.85 -2.81
CA GLY A 90 -12.49 0.95 -2.44
C GLY A 90 -12.73 1.20 -0.96
N ARG A 91 -11.73 1.73 -0.22
CA ARG A 91 -11.82 2.21 1.17
C ARG A 91 -12.08 1.13 2.21
N GLN A 92 -13.00 0.20 1.96
CA GLN A 92 -13.36 -1.00 2.76
C GLN A 92 -13.45 -0.75 4.28
N VAL A 93 -14.16 0.32 4.68
CA VAL A 93 -14.49 0.59 6.08
C VAL A 93 -15.63 -0.31 6.56
N PHE A 94 -15.66 -0.60 7.85
CA PHE A 94 -16.81 -1.23 8.50
C PHE A 94 -17.87 -0.15 8.76
N SER A 95 -18.79 -0.01 7.82
CA SER A 95 -19.74 1.12 7.74
C SER A 95 -20.64 1.27 8.98
N ALA A 96 -20.99 0.17 9.64
CA ALA A 96 -21.83 0.18 10.85
C ALA A 96 -21.05 0.55 12.12
N LEU A 97 -19.72 0.47 12.09
CA LEU A 97 -18.86 0.80 13.21
C LEU A 97 -18.45 2.27 13.21
N SER A 98 -18.17 2.83 14.38
CA SER A 98 -17.62 4.16 14.54
C SER A 98 -16.20 4.26 13.96
N VAL A 99 -15.67 5.48 13.82
CA VAL A 99 -14.26 5.73 13.49
C VAL A 99 -13.36 5.04 14.50
N GLU A 100 -13.62 5.24 15.80
CA GLU A 100 -12.85 4.61 16.87
C GLU A 100 -12.79 3.09 16.73
N GLU A 101 -13.96 2.44 16.58
CA GLU A 101 -14.04 0.99 16.44
C GLU A 101 -13.32 0.48 15.19
N ASN A 102 -13.42 1.19 14.06
CA ASN A 102 -12.66 0.86 12.86
C ASN A 102 -11.15 0.90 13.11
N LEU A 103 -10.65 1.95 13.78
CA LEU A 103 -9.23 2.08 14.11
C LEU A 103 -8.78 0.97 15.06
N LEU A 104 -9.54 0.68 16.11
CA LEU A 104 -9.25 -0.40 17.08
C LEU A 104 -9.15 -1.78 16.42
N LEU A 105 -9.95 -2.05 15.38
CA LEU A 105 -9.85 -3.30 14.62
C LEU A 105 -8.49 -3.43 13.92
N GLY A 106 -7.84 -2.34 13.52
CA GLY A 106 -6.51 -2.37 12.94
C GLY A 106 -5.43 -2.89 13.89
N ALA A 107 -5.64 -2.73 15.18
CA ALA A 107 -4.74 -3.25 16.21
C ALA A 107 -5.10 -4.67 16.69
N PHE A 108 -5.91 -5.43 15.96
CA PHE A 108 -6.42 -6.72 16.42
C PHE A 108 -5.30 -7.69 16.86
N THR A 109 -4.20 -7.77 16.11
CA THR A 109 -3.03 -8.60 16.45
C THR A 109 -2.21 -8.05 17.61
N ALA A 110 -2.37 -6.75 17.93
CA ALA A 110 -1.67 -6.02 18.98
C ALA A 110 -2.64 -5.48 20.06
N ARG A 111 -3.82 -6.04 20.21
CA ARG A 111 -4.91 -5.52 21.07
C ARG A 111 -4.52 -5.35 22.56
N LYS A 112 -3.52 -6.09 23.02
CA LYS A 112 -2.97 -5.99 24.39
C LYS A 112 -1.68 -5.18 24.46
N ALA A 113 -1.27 -4.54 23.37
CA ALA A 113 -0.07 -3.73 23.37
C ALA A 113 -0.24 -2.52 24.30
N PRO A 114 0.74 -2.22 25.15
CA PRO A 114 0.65 -1.13 26.11
C PRO A 114 0.59 0.27 25.44
N ASP A 115 1.02 0.36 24.19
CA ASP A 115 1.08 1.56 23.37
C ASP A 115 -0.15 1.81 22.47
N LEU A 116 -1.24 1.07 22.67
CA LEU A 116 -2.44 1.18 21.83
C LEU A 116 -3.01 2.60 21.80
N ARG A 117 -3.01 3.29 22.95
CA ARG A 117 -3.49 4.67 23.03
C ARG A 117 -2.57 5.65 22.27
N GLU A 118 -1.27 5.44 22.36
CA GLU A 118 -0.28 6.23 21.63
C GLU A 118 -0.47 6.08 20.11
N ARG A 119 -0.64 4.84 19.61
CA ARG A 119 -0.95 4.57 18.19
C ARG A 119 -2.20 5.30 17.73
N MET A 120 -3.25 5.30 18.55
CA MET A 120 -4.49 6.01 18.27
C MET A 120 -4.24 7.52 18.15
N ASP A 121 -3.49 8.09 19.10
CA ASP A 121 -3.16 9.51 19.09
C ASP A 121 -2.27 9.89 17.90
N GLU A 122 -1.36 9.03 17.46
CA GLU A 122 -0.55 9.20 16.26
C GLU A 122 -1.42 9.27 14.99
N VAL A 123 -2.36 8.34 14.83
CA VAL A 123 -3.32 8.33 13.72
C VAL A 123 -4.19 9.58 13.71
N LEU A 124 -4.69 10.00 14.88
CA LEU A 124 -5.53 11.19 15.00
C LEU A 124 -4.77 12.52 14.84
N ARG A 125 -3.44 12.51 15.04
CA ARG A 125 -2.56 13.64 14.68
C ARG A 125 -2.33 13.72 13.17
N LEU A 126 -2.20 12.56 12.53
CA LEU A 126 -2.02 12.47 11.08
C LEU A 126 -3.30 12.88 10.34
N PHE A 127 -4.45 12.46 10.86
CA PHE A 127 -5.78 12.73 10.30
C PHE A 127 -6.69 13.47 11.31
N PRO A 128 -6.51 14.78 11.52
CA PRO A 128 -7.27 15.55 12.54
C PRO A 128 -8.78 15.47 12.37
N ARG A 129 -9.27 15.36 11.12
CA ARG A 129 -10.71 15.23 10.82
C ARG A 129 -11.33 13.99 11.47
N LEU A 130 -10.56 12.91 11.64
CA LEU A 130 -11.05 11.70 12.30
C LEU A 130 -11.29 11.92 13.79
N ARG A 131 -10.55 12.83 14.42
CA ARG A 131 -10.77 13.21 15.83
C ARG A 131 -12.12 13.87 16.02
N GLU A 132 -12.52 14.76 15.10
CA GLU A 132 -13.81 15.45 15.13
C GLU A 132 -14.99 14.49 14.90
N ARG A 133 -14.75 13.38 14.21
CA ARG A 133 -15.74 12.36 13.82
C ARG A 133 -15.62 11.06 14.60
N PHE A 134 -14.86 11.05 15.71
CA PHE A 134 -14.35 9.83 16.38
C PHE A 134 -15.46 8.84 16.74
N GLY A 135 -16.58 9.32 17.28
CA GLY A 135 -17.75 8.49 17.62
C GLY A 135 -18.75 8.31 16.47
N GLN A 136 -18.50 8.93 15.28
CA GLN A 136 -19.42 8.85 14.15
C GLN A 136 -19.29 7.54 13.41
N SER A 137 -20.42 6.98 12.91
CA SER A 137 -20.43 5.79 12.06
C SER A 137 -19.64 6.04 10.77
N ALA A 138 -18.67 5.16 10.43
CA ALA A 138 -17.81 5.32 9.28
C ALA A 138 -18.58 5.33 7.95
N GLY A 139 -19.74 4.70 7.89
CA GLY A 139 -20.61 4.70 6.71
C GLY A 139 -21.19 6.08 6.36
N THR A 140 -21.21 7.02 7.31
CA THR A 140 -21.77 8.37 7.11
C THR A 140 -20.70 9.41 6.76
N LEU A 141 -19.44 9.03 6.73
CA LEU A 141 -18.32 9.88 6.39
C LEU A 141 -18.23 10.14 4.88
N SER A 142 -17.61 11.26 4.51
CA SER A 142 -17.22 11.50 3.12
C SER A 142 -16.23 10.45 2.63
N GLY A 143 -16.11 10.27 1.30
CA GLY A 143 -15.19 9.30 0.73
C GLY A 143 -13.73 9.51 1.14
N GLY A 144 -13.29 10.76 1.29
CA GLY A 144 -11.95 11.09 1.77
C GLY A 144 -11.75 10.72 3.23
N GLU A 145 -12.72 11.00 4.09
CA GLU A 145 -12.66 10.62 5.51
C GLU A 145 -12.68 9.10 5.66
N GLN A 146 -13.46 8.37 4.84
CA GLN A 146 -13.43 6.90 4.82
C GLN A 146 -12.05 6.37 4.41
N GLN A 147 -11.38 7.01 3.45
CA GLN A 147 -10.01 6.64 3.07
C GLN A 147 -9.02 6.89 4.21
N MET A 148 -9.15 8.02 4.92
CA MET A 148 -8.36 8.30 6.12
C MET A 148 -8.58 7.24 7.21
N VAL A 149 -9.82 6.78 7.42
CA VAL A 149 -10.13 5.67 8.34
C VAL A 149 -9.44 4.37 7.89
N ALA A 150 -9.49 4.04 6.60
CA ALA A 150 -8.87 2.81 6.07
C ALA A 150 -7.34 2.82 6.27
N VAL A 151 -6.67 3.94 5.95
CA VAL A 151 -5.24 4.11 6.18
C VAL A 151 -4.92 4.15 7.68
N GLY A 152 -5.68 4.91 8.47
CA GLY A 152 -5.52 4.97 9.92
C GLY A 152 -5.64 3.59 10.57
N ARG A 153 -6.62 2.78 10.15
CA ARG A 153 -6.78 1.39 10.60
C ARG A 153 -5.52 0.55 10.30
N ALA A 154 -4.93 0.71 9.12
CA ALA A 154 -3.69 0.00 8.77
C ALA A 154 -2.51 0.44 9.66
N LEU A 155 -2.41 1.72 9.97
CA LEU A 155 -1.35 2.28 10.83
C LEU A 155 -1.44 1.84 12.29
N MET A 156 -2.63 1.48 12.79
CA MET A 156 -2.79 0.91 14.13
C MET A 156 -1.98 -0.36 14.36
N LEU A 157 -1.60 -1.05 13.28
CA LEU A 157 -0.70 -2.20 13.33
C LEU A 157 0.76 -1.79 13.62
N ARG A 158 1.18 -0.54 13.39
CA ARG A 158 2.58 -0.08 13.29
C ARG A 158 3.36 -0.94 12.28
N PRO A 159 2.95 -0.95 11.01
CA PRO A 159 3.53 -1.84 10.02
C PRO A 159 4.95 -1.43 9.66
N LYS A 160 5.79 -2.43 9.34
CA LYS A 160 7.09 -2.22 8.67
C LYS A 160 6.90 -1.90 7.19
N LEU A 161 5.86 -2.47 6.57
CA LEU A 161 5.47 -2.25 5.18
C LEU A 161 3.99 -1.94 5.08
N LEU A 162 3.68 -0.78 4.52
CA LEU A 162 2.32 -0.34 4.18
C LEU A 162 2.09 -0.52 2.68
N LEU A 163 1.12 -1.35 2.32
CA LEU A 163 0.67 -1.56 0.95
C LEU A 163 -0.56 -0.68 0.70
N LEU A 164 -0.51 0.17 -0.34
CA LEU A 164 -1.57 1.10 -0.71
C LEU A 164 -2.05 0.81 -2.14
N ASP A 165 -3.31 0.41 -2.29
CA ASP A 165 -3.92 0.07 -3.59
C ASP A 165 -4.84 1.21 -4.05
N GLU A 166 -4.36 2.03 -4.98
CA GLU A 166 -5.04 3.20 -5.57
C GLU A 166 -5.76 4.10 -4.53
N PRO A 167 -5.03 4.57 -3.50
CA PRO A 167 -5.63 5.27 -2.38
C PRO A 167 -6.23 6.63 -2.74
N SER A 168 -5.85 7.21 -3.89
CA SER A 168 -6.36 8.49 -4.39
C SER A 168 -7.61 8.36 -5.27
N HIS A 169 -7.98 7.12 -5.65
CA HIS A 169 -9.08 6.88 -6.60
C HIS A 169 -10.42 7.46 -6.11
N GLY A 170 -11.04 8.29 -6.97
CA GLY A 170 -12.36 8.87 -6.71
C GLY A 170 -12.40 9.86 -5.54
N LEU A 171 -11.26 10.46 -5.19
CA LEU A 171 -11.16 11.53 -4.21
C LEU A 171 -11.10 12.90 -4.88
N ALA A 172 -11.58 13.92 -4.15
CA ALA A 172 -11.42 15.31 -4.58
C ALA A 172 -9.92 15.72 -4.52
N PRO A 173 -9.44 16.60 -5.44
CA PRO A 173 -8.01 16.95 -5.52
C PRO A 173 -7.39 17.38 -4.20
N LYS A 174 -8.08 18.22 -3.41
CA LYS A 174 -7.60 18.64 -2.09
C LYS A 174 -7.40 17.48 -1.12
N VAL A 175 -8.24 16.45 -1.18
CA VAL A 175 -8.11 15.25 -0.32
C VAL A 175 -6.96 14.38 -0.79
N VAL A 176 -6.70 14.33 -2.10
CA VAL A 176 -5.53 13.64 -2.65
C VAL A 176 -4.25 14.27 -2.11
N GLU A 177 -4.13 15.60 -2.13
CA GLU A 177 -2.99 16.33 -1.56
C GLU A 177 -2.82 16.01 -0.06
N GLU A 178 -3.91 16.08 0.73
CA GLU A 178 -3.89 15.74 2.16
C GLU A 178 -3.42 14.29 2.41
N MET A 179 -3.82 13.35 1.56
CA MET A 179 -3.40 11.94 1.65
C MET A 179 -1.94 11.77 1.29
N HIS A 180 -1.44 12.45 0.25
CA HIS A 180 -0.03 12.42 -0.14
C HIS A 180 0.87 12.98 0.96
N ASP A 181 0.50 14.13 1.55
CA ASP A 181 1.20 14.69 2.71
C ASP A 181 1.25 13.70 3.90
N ALA A 182 0.15 12.95 4.10
CA ALA A 182 0.11 11.93 5.12
C ALA A 182 1.07 10.78 4.79
N PHE A 183 1.14 10.31 3.53
CA PHE A 183 2.08 9.24 3.14
C PHE A 183 3.53 9.66 3.30
N VAL A 184 3.88 10.90 2.93
CA VAL A 184 5.22 11.45 3.16
C VAL A 184 5.58 11.46 4.65
N LYS A 185 4.64 11.88 5.52
CA LYS A 185 4.84 11.86 6.98
C LYS A 185 4.98 10.45 7.54
N ILE A 186 4.19 9.49 7.06
CA ILE A 186 4.26 8.07 7.45
C ILE A 186 5.64 7.51 7.07
N HIS A 187 6.09 7.78 5.85
CA HIS A 187 7.40 7.35 5.36
C HIS A 187 8.54 7.98 6.18
N ALA A 188 8.47 9.27 6.47
CA ALA A 188 9.46 9.99 7.29
C ALA A 188 9.57 9.44 8.72
N GLN A 189 8.55 8.73 9.22
CA GLN A 189 8.56 8.02 10.50
C GLN A 189 9.19 6.62 10.42
N GLY A 190 9.70 6.22 9.24
CA GLY A 190 10.41 4.96 9.02
C GLY A 190 9.55 3.81 8.47
N THR A 191 8.27 4.01 8.18
CA THR A 191 7.44 3.00 7.54
C THR A 191 7.79 2.89 6.06
N SER A 192 8.12 1.68 5.58
CA SER A 192 8.28 1.42 4.15
C SER A 192 6.91 1.43 3.47
N ILE A 193 6.80 2.02 2.27
CA ILE A 193 5.54 2.14 1.54
C ILE A 193 5.67 1.53 0.15
N LEU A 194 4.74 0.65 -0.22
CA LEU A 194 4.55 0.19 -1.59
C LEU A 194 3.19 0.71 -2.07
N LEU A 195 3.24 1.70 -2.93
CA LEU A 195 2.09 2.40 -3.49
C LEU A 195 1.78 1.86 -4.90
N VAL A 196 0.56 1.48 -5.13
CA VAL A 196 0.02 1.21 -6.46
C VAL A 196 -0.88 2.37 -6.85
N GLU A 197 -0.61 2.98 -8.00
CA GLU A 197 -1.39 4.11 -8.51
C GLU A 197 -1.56 4.05 -10.03
N GLN A 198 -2.68 4.58 -10.51
CA GLN A 198 -2.92 4.82 -11.93
C GLN A 198 -2.38 6.19 -12.36
N ASN A 199 -2.48 7.19 -11.49
CA ASN A 199 -1.94 8.52 -11.77
C ASN A 199 -0.43 8.52 -11.55
N VAL A 200 0.30 8.45 -12.65
CA VAL A 200 1.77 8.34 -12.66
C VAL A 200 2.44 9.56 -12.05
N GLY A 201 1.96 10.78 -12.35
CA GLY A 201 2.51 12.00 -11.78
C GLY A 201 2.44 11.98 -10.25
N LEU A 202 1.24 11.71 -9.72
CA LEU A 202 1.02 11.65 -8.27
C LEU A 202 1.88 10.57 -7.58
N ALA A 203 2.06 9.41 -8.23
CA ALA A 203 2.87 8.34 -7.66
C ALA A 203 4.36 8.70 -7.61
N LEU A 204 4.88 9.28 -8.70
CA LEU A 204 6.29 9.65 -8.82
C LEU A 204 6.66 10.87 -7.93
N ASP A 205 5.69 11.74 -7.62
CA ASP A 205 5.91 12.90 -6.74
C ASP A 205 6.24 12.49 -5.29
N VAL A 206 5.72 11.36 -4.81
CA VAL A 206 5.91 10.92 -3.42
C VAL A 206 6.88 9.75 -3.26
N ALA A 207 7.04 8.92 -4.30
CA ALA A 207 7.94 7.77 -4.25
C ALA A 207 9.38 8.16 -4.57
N THR A 208 10.36 7.40 -4.07
CA THR A 208 11.78 7.57 -4.40
C THR A 208 12.18 6.83 -5.68
N ARG A 209 11.52 5.71 -5.96
CA ARG A 209 11.68 4.91 -7.18
C ARG A 209 10.41 4.12 -7.49
N GLY A 210 10.34 3.58 -8.68
CA GLY A 210 9.16 2.84 -9.10
C GLY A 210 9.44 1.74 -10.11
N TYR A 211 8.37 0.97 -10.32
CA TYR A 211 8.27 -0.08 -11.33
C TYR A 211 7.10 0.23 -12.26
N VAL A 212 7.29 0.01 -13.55
CA VAL A 212 6.22 0.12 -14.55
C VAL A 212 5.73 -1.28 -14.87
N LEU A 213 4.44 -1.51 -14.67
CA LEU A 213 3.78 -2.79 -14.90
C LEU A 213 2.88 -2.70 -16.14
N GLU A 214 3.12 -3.58 -17.10
CA GLU A 214 2.30 -3.73 -18.31
C GLU A 214 1.97 -5.21 -18.54
N ALA A 215 0.69 -5.52 -18.76
CA ALA A 215 0.21 -6.87 -19.02
C ALA A 215 0.83 -7.94 -18.10
N GLY A 216 0.87 -7.66 -16.80
CA GLY A 216 1.40 -8.58 -15.79
C GLY A 216 2.92 -8.74 -15.76
N ARG A 217 3.69 -7.83 -16.38
CA ARG A 217 5.16 -7.86 -16.41
C ARG A 217 5.74 -6.51 -16.02
N ILE A 218 6.86 -6.51 -15.29
CA ILE A 218 7.64 -5.30 -15.08
C ILE A 218 8.42 -5.04 -16.36
N VAL A 219 8.21 -3.86 -16.95
CA VAL A 219 8.84 -3.43 -18.22
C VAL A 219 9.91 -2.39 -18.00
N LEU A 220 9.84 -1.61 -16.93
CA LEU A 220 10.82 -0.60 -16.53
C LEU A 220 10.92 -0.54 -15.00
N GLU A 221 12.10 -0.18 -14.51
CA GLU A 221 12.36 0.23 -13.13
C GLU A 221 13.36 1.37 -13.11
N GLY A 222 13.30 2.22 -12.10
CA GLY A 222 14.23 3.35 -11.96
C GLY A 222 13.83 4.26 -10.82
N SER A 223 14.65 5.28 -10.56
CA SER A 223 14.29 6.37 -9.67
C SER A 223 13.07 7.14 -10.21
N SER A 224 12.33 7.81 -9.32
CA SER A 224 11.19 8.62 -9.75
C SER A 224 11.58 9.69 -10.77
N SER A 225 12.77 10.28 -10.64
CA SER A 225 13.31 11.24 -11.62
C SER A 225 13.53 10.58 -12.98
N GLU A 226 14.21 9.43 -13.04
CA GLU A 226 14.44 8.71 -14.31
C GLU A 226 13.13 8.31 -14.99
N LEU A 227 12.16 7.81 -14.21
CA LEU A 227 10.86 7.43 -14.76
C LEU A 227 10.05 8.63 -15.24
N SER A 228 10.06 9.76 -14.52
CA SER A 228 9.35 10.98 -14.93
C SER A 228 9.92 11.62 -16.21
N GLU A 229 11.22 11.44 -16.46
CA GLU A 229 11.90 11.94 -17.66
C GLU A 229 11.81 10.98 -18.84
N ASN A 230 11.42 9.74 -18.62
CA ASN A 230 11.38 8.71 -19.66
C ASN A 230 10.34 9.04 -20.75
N PRO A 231 10.74 9.14 -22.04
CA PRO A 231 9.81 9.50 -23.12
C PRO A 231 8.60 8.58 -23.25
N LYS A 232 8.77 7.27 -23.01
CA LYS A 232 7.66 6.31 -23.06
C LYS A 232 6.64 6.55 -21.95
N ILE A 233 7.11 6.93 -20.75
CA ILE A 233 6.24 7.26 -19.63
C ILE A 233 5.49 8.57 -19.90
N LYS A 234 6.19 9.57 -20.42
CA LYS A 234 5.58 10.86 -20.81
C LYS A 234 4.48 10.66 -21.82
N GLU A 235 4.74 9.97 -22.91
CA GLU A 235 3.79 9.71 -23.99
C GLU A 235 2.60 8.84 -23.51
N ALA A 236 2.86 7.73 -22.80
CA ALA A 236 1.82 6.76 -22.43
C ALA A 236 0.95 7.20 -21.26
N TYR A 237 1.47 8.00 -20.32
CA TYR A 237 0.82 8.24 -19.05
C TYR A 237 0.72 9.70 -18.61
N LEU A 238 1.58 10.60 -19.11
CA LEU A 238 1.57 12.01 -18.73
C LEU A 238 0.96 12.93 -19.80
N GLY A 239 0.72 12.40 -21.02
CA GLY A 239 0.06 13.13 -22.11
C GLY A 239 0.89 14.29 -22.69
N ILE A 240 2.21 14.23 -22.56
CA ILE A 240 3.19 15.23 -23.05
C ILE A 240 4.28 14.60 -23.88
#